data_80002f0aa1f8c9a2864273966631b553
#
_entry.id   80002f0aa1f8c9a2864273966631b553
#
_cell.length_a   1.000
_cell.length_b   1.000
_cell.length_c   1.000
_cell.angle_alpha   90.00
_cell.angle_beta   90.00
_cell.angle_gamma   90.00
#
_symmetry.space_group_name_H-M   'P 1'
#
loop_
_entity.id
_entity.type
_entity.pdbx_description
1 polymer ?
#
loop_
_entity_poly.entity_id
_entity_poly.type
_entity_poly.pdbx_seq_one_letter_code
_entity_poly.pdbx_strand_id
1 'polypeptide(L)'
;MKQLTLPLFLLGSTLILSCKNNTEEKKNPEKENTTILVERLQDSIQKLSDDLAEERYFDISFNEDARYFFHENGIDDPKEFVLQQLMATNITKDENHPLISYRPRRNAKFQINKIKLLNHRWIICDFSDGLDWGELLLKMTLNDNKTLSFEVLDQTLYVSEQKP
;
A
#
# COMPACT_ATOMS: atom_id res chain seq x y z
N MET A 1 91.00 6.18 25.36
CA MET A 1 91.10 6.29 26.83
C MET A 1 89.69 6.30 27.42
N LYS A 2 89.47 5.51 28.46
CA LYS A 2 88.30 5.42 29.38
C LYS A 2 87.15 4.64 28.84
N GLN A 3 87.07 3.36 29.08
CA GLN A 3 86.63 2.66 30.32
C GLN A 3 85.16 2.96 30.56
N LEU A 4 84.34 1.89 30.36
CA LEU A 4 83.83 0.97 31.39
C LEU A 4 82.60 1.54 32.11
N THR A 5 81.44 0.91 31.98
CA THR A 5 80.99 -0.04 32.97
C THR A 5 79.60 -0.54 32.58
N LEU A 6 79.48 -1.84 32.59
CA LEU A 6 78.23 -2.60 32.62
C LEU A 6 77.68 -2.55 34.07
N PRO A 7 76.36 -2.49 34.22
CA PRO A 7 75.79 -3.32 35.28
C PRO A 7 74.65 -4.23 34.70
N LEU A 8 74.90 -5.45 35.03
CA LEU A 8 74.02 -6.57 35.21
C LEU A 8 72.68 -6.18 35.91
N PHE A 9 71.56 -6.29 35.26
CA PHE A 9 70.29 -6.18 35.94
C PHE A 9 69.53 -7.47 35.85
N LEU A 10 69.22 -7.98 36.97
CA LEU A 10 68.59 -9.21 37.39
C LEU A 10 67.29 -9.50 36.63
N LEU A 11 67.14 -10.76 36.25
CA LEU A 11 65.95 -11.47 35.94
C LEU A 11 64.88 -11.31 37.03
N GLY A 12 63.83 -10.61 36.73
CA GLY A 12 62.55 -10.59 37.45
C GLY A 12 61.49 -11.26 36.67
N SER A 13 61.40 -12.59 36.84
CA SER A 13 60.30 -13.40 36.25
C SER A 13 59.02 -13.13 37.02
N THR A 14 58.16 -12.24 36.52
CA THR A 14 56.80 -12.12 37.00
C THR A 14 55.89 -13.04 36.20
N LEU A 15 55.58 -14.15 36.82
CA LEU A 15 54.46 -15.04 36.38
C LEU A 15 53.15 -14.28 36.54
N ILE A 16 52.65 -13.74 35.43
CA ILE A 16 51.27 -13.25 35.36
C ILE A 16 50.36 -14.49 35.24
N LEU A 17 49.81 -14.88 36.39
CA LEU A 17 48.68 -15.77 36.45
C LEU A 17 47.48 -15.08 35.80
N SER A 18 47.31 -15.28 34.49
CA SER A 18 46.09 -14.92 33.79
C SER A 18 44.96 -15.79 34.33
N CYS A 19 44.23 -15.28 35.29
CA CYS A 19 42.93 -15.81 35.64
C CYS A 19 42.01 -15.67 34.41
N LYS A 20 41.86 -16.76 33.69
CA LYS A 20 40.82 -16.91 32.67
C LYS A 20 39.50 -16.98 33.42
N ASN A 21 38.89 -15.83 33.69
CA ASN A 21 37.51 -15.75 34.12
C ASN A 21 36.69 -16.29 32.99
N ASN A 22 36.36 -17.59 33.01
CA ASN A 22 35.23 -18.13 32.35
C ASN A 22 33.99 -17.58 33.04
N THR A 23 33.62 -16.35 32.69
CA THR A 23 32.26 -15.88 32.92
C THR A 23 31.42 -16.62 31.91
N GLU A 24 30.91 -17.77 32.30
CA GLU A 24 29.72 -18.33 31.63
C GLU A 24 28.65 -17.25 31.77
N GLU A 25 28.43 -16.48 30.68
CA GLU A 25 27.26 -15.64 30.55
C GLU A 25 26.07 -16.58 30.70
N LYS A 26 25.47 -16.58 31.88
CA LYS A 26 24.16 -17.22 32.08
C LYS A 26 23.24 -16.56 31.08
N LYS A 27 22.98 -17.25 29.98
CA LYS A 27 21.96 -16.86 29.01
C LYS A 27 20.70 -16.60 29.80
N ASN A 28 20.30 -15.35 29.83
CA ASN A 28 19.06 -14.95 30.48
C ASN A 28 17.91 -15.38 29.53
N PRO A 29 17.11 -16.40 29.89
CA PRO A 29 16.06 -16.92 29.02
C PRO A 29 15.03 -15.85 28.63
N GLU A 30 14.88 -14.83 29.43
CA GLU A 30 13.99 -13.70 29.17
C GLU A 30 14.53 -12.82 28.02
N LYS A 31 15.84 -12.58 27.98
CA LYS A 31 16.48 -11.88 26.87
C LYS A 31 16.42 -12.68 25.56
N GLU A 32 16.63 -13.98 25.61
CA GLU A 32 16.57 -14.85 24.45
C GLU A 32 15.16 -14.90 23.88
N ASN A 33 14.12 -15.03 24.72
CA ASN A 33 12.73 -14.98 24.30
C ASN A 33 12.35 -13.62 23.69
N THR A 34 12.84 -12.52 24.27
CA THR A 34 12.61 -11.17 23.75
C THR A 34 13.26 -10.99 22.37
N THR A 35 14.47 -11.50 22.16
CA THR A 35 15.16 -11.42 20.87
C THR A 35 14.40 -12.19 19.80
N ILE A 36 13.97 -13.41 20.09
CA ILE A 36 13.17 -14.25 19.17
C ILE A 36 11.84 -13.56 18.83
N LEU A 37 11.21 -12.91 19.80
CA LEU A 37 9.97 -12.16 19.57
C LEU A 37 10.20 -10.96 18.66
N VAL A 38 11.26 -10.21 18.87
CA VAL A 38 11.63 -9.06 18.03
C VAL A 38 11.90 -9.49 16.59
N GLU A 39 12.66 -10.57 16.38
CA GLU A 39 12.92 -11.11 15.05
C GLU A 39 11.62 -11.51 14.34
N ARG A 40 10.73 -12.22 15.01
CA ARG A 40 9.42 -12.60 14.43
C ARG A 40 8.55 -11.39 14.08
N LEU A 41 8.58 -10.37 14.91
CA LEU A 41 7.85 -9.13 14.62
C LEU A 41 8.46 -8.39 13.43
N GLN A 42 9.78 -8.34 13.31
CA GLN A 42 10.47 -7.75 12.16
C GLN A 42 10.14 -8.51 10.86
N ASP A 43 10.19 -9.84 10.88
CA ASP A 43 9.80 -10.67 9.74
C ASP A 43 8.34 -10.44 9.34
N SER A 44 7.45 -10.32 10.32
CA SER A 44 6.03 -10.04 10.07
C SER A 44 5.82 -8.66 9.47
N ILE A 45 6.52 -7.64 9.96
CA ILE A 45 6.48 -6.28 9.43
C ILE A 45 7.00 -6.27 7.99
N GLN A 46 8.12 -6.94 7.71
CA GLN A 46 8.66 -7.02 6.36
C GLN A 46 7.67 -7.66 5.41
N LYS A 47 7.11 -8.82 5.78
CA LYS A 47 6.12 -9.51 4.98
C LYS A 47 4.88 -8.65 4.71
N LEU A 48 4.34 -8.00 5.74
CA LEU A 48 3.18 -7.10 5.57
C LEU A 48 3.52 -5.90 4.69
N SER A 49 4.75 -5.39 4.75
CA SER A 49 5.21 -4.31 3.89
C SER A 49 5.28 -4.75 2.42
N ASP A 50 5.78 -5.95 2.17
CA ASP A 50 5.88 -6.52 0.83
C ASP A 50 4.47 -6.81 0.25
N ASP A 51 3.59 -7.43 1.04
CA ASP A 51 2.18 -7.68 0.68
C ASP A 51 1.46 -6.35 0.37
N LEU A 52 1.70 -5.33 1.18
CA LEU A 52 1.11 -4.00 0.96
C LEU A 52 1.66 -3.32 -0.30
N ALA A 53 2.93 -3.49 -0.62
CA ALA A 53 3.53 -2.96 -1.85
C ALA A 53 2.92 -3.60 -3.09
N GLU A 54 2.68 -4.91 -3.05
CA GLU A 54 2.01 -5.68 -4.11
C GLU A 54 0.56 -5.21 -4.31
N GLU A 55 -0.21 -5.10 -3.23
CA GLU A 55 -1.60 -4.62 -3.25
C GLU A 55 -1.74 -3.18 -3.79
N ARG A 56 -0.72 -2.35 -3.58
CA ARG A 56 -0.69 -0.96 -4.04
C ARG A 56 -0.12 -0.77 -5.43
N TYR A 57 0.36 -1.82 -6.08
CA TYR A 57 1.01 -1.70 -7.39
C TYR A 57 0.15 -0.97 -8.42
N PHE A 58 -1.17 -1.22 -8.42
CA PHE A 58 -2.15 -0.54 -9.28
C PHE A 58 -2.84 0.65 -8.62
N ASP A 59 -2.32 1.20 -7.54
CA ASP A 59 -2.88 2.43 -6.95
C ASP A 59 -2.19 3.65 -7.57
N ILE A 60 -2.98 4.63 -7.96
CA ILE A 60 -2.49 5.86 -8.60
C ILE A 60 -1.43 6.59 -7.76
N SER A 61 -1.50 6.46 -6.44
CA SER A 61 -0.55 7.10 -5.52
C SER A 61 0.89 6.62 -5.71
N PHE A 62 1.06 5.43 -6.30
CA PHE A 62 2.37 4.80 -6.56
C PHE A 62 2.74 4.78 -8.05
N ASN A 63 1.84 5.23 -8.94
CA ASN A 63 2.09 5.30 -10.37
C ASN A 63 2.64 6.68 -10.73
N GLU A 64 3.97 6.77 -10.92
CA GLU A 64 4.65 8.04 -11.20
C GLU A 64 4.18 8.67 -12.52
N ASP A 65 3.99 7.88 -13.57
CA ASP A 65 3.51 8.37 -14.87
C ASP A 65 2.11 8.98 -14.77
N ALA A 66 1.23 8.34 -14.02
CA ALA A 66 -0.11 8.86 -13.80
C ALA A 66 -0.11 10.14 -12.96
N ARG A 67 0.73 10.19 -11.91
CA ARG A 67 0.88 11.40 -11.09
C ARG A 67 1.43 12.56 -11.91
N TYR A 68 2.46 12.29 -12.72
CA TYR A 68 3.05 13.28 -13.61
C TYR A 68 2.02 13.83 -14.61
N PHE A 69 1.22 12.95 -15.23
CA PHE A 69 0.14 13.35 -16.14
C PHE A 69 -0.83 14.35 -15.48
N PHE A 70 -1.29 14.07 -14.28
CA PHE A 70 -2.22 14.96 -13.58
C PHE A 70 -1.57 16.28 -13.16
N HIS A 71 -0.34 16.22 -12.68
CA HIS A 71 0.42 17.41 -12.28
C HIS A 71 0.65 18.35 -13.46
N GLU A 72 1.06 17.87 -14.63
CA GLU A 72 1.21 18.66 -15.86
C GLU A 72 -0.10 19.32 -16.29
N ASN A 73 -1.22 18.71 -15.95
CA ASN A 73 -2.54 19.27 -16.19
C ASN A 73 -3.07 20.15 -15.02
N GLY A 74 -2.23 20.45 -14.02
CA GLY A 74 -2.57 21.31 -12.88
C GLY A 74 -3.60 20.66 -11.93
N ILE A 75 -3.54 19.35 -11.77
CA ILE A 75 -4.40 18.57 -10.85
C ILE A 75 -3.50 17.97 -9.78
N ASP A 76 -3.52 18.58 -8.58
CA ASP A 76 -2.64 18.20 -7.47
C ASP A 76 -3.14 16.97 -6.71
N ASP A 77 -4.47 16.80 -6.61
CA ASP A 77 -5.11 15.61 -6.02
C ASP A 77 -5.93 14.87 -7.09
N PRO A 78 -5.30 13.95 -7.84
CA PRO A 78 -5.99 13.18 -8.86
C PRO A 78 -7.13 12.32 -8.33
N LYS A 79 -6.97 11.77 -7.14
CA LYS A 79 -7.95 10.88 -6.54
C LYS A 79 -9.24 11.62 -6.22
N GLU A 80 -9.13 12.73 -5.53
CA GLU A 80 -10.28 13.57 -5.18
C GLU A 80 -10.93 14.16 -6.43
N PHE A 81 -10.13 14.64 -7.38
CA PHE A 81 -10.60 15.19 -8.65
C PHE A 81 -11.45 14.19 -9.46
N VAL A 82 -10.97 12.96 -9.60
CA VAL A 82 -11.71 11.91 -10.32
C VAL A 82 -12.94 11.47 -9.53
N LEU A 83 -12.80 11.28 -8.22
CA LEU A 83 -13.90 10.88 -7.34
C LEU A 83 -15.08 11.85 -7.44
N GLN A 84 -14.84 13.13 -7.32
CA GLN A 84 -15.90 14.15 -7.39
C GLN A 84 -16.65 14.10 -8.72
N GLN A 85 -15.97 14.00 -9.85
CA GLN A 85 -16.61 13.99 -11.15
C GLN A 85 -17.34 12.67 -11.43
N LEU A 86 -16.80 11.55 -11.01
CA LEU A 86 -17.46 10.25 -11.19
C LEU A 86 -18.68 10.11 -10.27
N MET A 87 -18.57 10.53 -9.00
CA MET A 87 -19.71 10.53 -8.06
C MET A 87 -20.82 11.51 -8.47
N ALA A 88 -20.49 12.57 -9.19
CA ALA A 88 -21.50 13.47 -9.76
C ALA A 88 -22.42 12.79 -10.75
N THR A 89 -22.00 11.69 -11.38
CA THR A 89 -22.84 10.89 -12.29
C THR A 89 -24.01 10.18 -11.58
N ASN A 90 -23.90 9.97 -10.25
CA ASN A 90 -25.00 9.46 -9.43
C ASN A 90 -26.18 10.45 -9.32
N ILE A 91 -25.91 11.76 -9.55
CA ILE A 91 -26.90 12.83 -9.44
C ILE A 91 -27.57 13.02 -10.80
N THR A 92 -28.32 12.02 -11.23
CA THR A 92 -29.11 12.12 -12.47
C THR A 92 -30.58 12.21 -12.18
N LYS A 93 -31.32 12.95 -13.03
CA LYS A 93 -32.79 12.99 -13.03
C LYS A 93 -33.39 11.78 -13.75
N ASP A 94 -32.61 11.12 -14.58
CA ASP A 94 -33.04 9.95 -15.34
C ASP A 94 -33.24 8.74 -14.43
N GLU A 95 -34.13 7.85 -14.82
CA GLU A 95 -34.39 6.58 -14.11
C GLU A 95 -33.15 5.68 -14.08
N ASN A 96 -32.33 5.75 -15.14
CA ASN A 96 -31.13 4.96 -15.28
C ASN A 96 -29.88 5.80 -15.05
N HIS A 97 -28.86 5.17 -14.47
CA HIS A 97 -27.56 5.76 -14.32
C HIS A 97 -26.85 5.85 -15.69
N PRO A 98 -26.20 6.98 -16.04
CA PRO A 98 -25.64 7.18 -17.38
C PRO A 98 -24.51 6.19 -17.77
N LEU A 99 -23.84 5.59 -16.78
CA LEU A 99 -22.75 4.64 -17.00
C LEU A 99 -23.15 3.18 -16.74
N ILE A 100 -24.37 2.88 -16.28
CA ILE A 100 -24.82 1.54 -15.95
C ILE A 100 -25.92 1.12 -16.89
N SER A 101 -25.68 0.10 -17.71
CA SER A 101 -26.66 -0.38 -18.71
C SER A 101 -27.75 -1.26 -18.13
N TYR A 102 -27.58 -1.72 -16.89
CA TYR A 102 -28.56 -2.54 -16.20
C TYR A 102 -29.70 -1.70 -15.65
N ARG A 103 -30.88 -2.29 -15.56
CA ARG A 103 -32.02 -1.67 -14.90
C ARG A 103 -32.21 -2.25 -13.50
N PRO A 104 -32.45 -1.40 -12.49
CA PRO A 104 -32.74 -1.89 -11.16
C PRO A 104 -34.09 -2.65 -11.16
N ARG A 105 -34.22 -3.66 -10.31
CA ARG A 105 -35.43 -4.49 -10.23
C ARG A 105 -36.62 -3.83 -9.54
N ARG A 106 -36.39 -2.70 -8.86
CA ARG A 106 -37.41 -1.95 -8.11
C ARG A 106 -37.27 -0.45 -8.41
N ASN A 107 -38.10 0.37 -7.80
CA ASN A 107 -37.99 1.85 -7.85
C ASN A 107 -36.75 2.40 -7.16
N ALA A 108 -35.64 1.65 -7.17
CA ALA A 108 -34.34 2.07 -6.72
C ALA A 108 -33.49 2.52 -7.92
N LYS A 109 -32.35 3.15 -7.66
CA LYS A 109 -31.39 3.54 -8.70
C LYS A 109 -30.06 2.90 -8.38
N PHE A 110 -29.39 2.38 -9.37
CA PHE A 110 -28.00 2.03 -9.23
C PHE A 110 -27.16 3.28 -8.98
N GLN A 111 -26.26 3.16 -8.02
CA GLN A 111 -25.28 4.19 -7.68
C GLN A 111 -23.89 3.58 -7.63
N ILE A 112 -22.92 4.31 -8.13
CA ILE A 112 -21.51 3.98 -7.96
C ILE A 112 -21.13 4.29 -6.52
N ASN A 113 -20.46 3.36 -5.82
CA ASN A 113 -20.12 3.50 -4.41
C ASN A 113 -18.60 3.51 -4.19
N LYS A 114 -17.91 2.39 -4.50
CA LYS A 114 -16.47 2.29 -4.32
C LYS A 114 -15.77 2.51 -5.65
N ILE A 115 -14.68 3.25 -5.60
CA ILE A 115 -13.92 3.62 -6.78
C ILE A 115 -12.45 3.35 -6.49
N LYS A 116 -11.80 2.58 -7.38
CA LYS A 116 -10.34 2.42 -7.37
C LYS A 116 -9.79 2.99 -8.68
N LEU A 117 -9.05 4.08 -8.55
CA LEU A 117 -8.34 4.68 -9.64
C LEU A 117 -7.01 3.95 -9.83
N LEU A 118 -6.85 3.27 -10.97
CA LEU A 118 -5.67 2.46 -11.26
C LEU A 118 -4.53 3.31 -11.83
N ASN A 119 -4.88 4.23 -12.71
CA ASN A 119 -3.94 5.17 -13.33
C ASN A 119 -4.70 6.34 -13.96
N HIS A 120 -4.05 7.13 -14.82
CA HIS A 120 -4.66 8.27 -15.51
C HIS A 120 -5.67 7.89 -16.61
N ARG A 121 -5.96 6.58 -16.79
CA ARG A 121 -6.88 6.07 -17.83
C ARG A 121 -7.93 5.10 -17.30
N TRP A 122 -7.62 4.33 -16.27
CA TRP A 122 -8.40 3.16 -15.87
C TRP A 122 -8.96 3.31 -14.46
N ILE A 123 -10.24 3.00 -14.34
CA ILE A 123 -10.97 3.02 -13.09
C ILE A 123 -11.74 1.72 -12.96
N ILE A 124 -11.70 1.10 -11.79
CA ILE A 124 -12.66 0.05 -11.40
C ILE A 124 -13.55 0.64 -10.33
N CYS A 125 -14.85 0.43 -10.45
CA CYS A 125 -15.81 0.82 -9.43
C CYS A 125 -16.91 -0.22 -9.27
N ASP A 126 -17.50 -0.28 -8.09
CA ASP A 126 -18.73 -1.04 -7.87
C ASP A 126 -19.95 -0.13 -7.99
N PHE A 127 -21.07 -0.75 -8.23
CA PHE A 127 -22.38 -0.11 -8.17
C PHE A 127 -23.41 -1.01 -7.50
N SER A 128 -24.43 -0.41 -6.90
CA SER A 128 -25.53 -1.15 -6.27
C SER A 128 -26.79 -0.31 -6.20
N ASP A 129 -27.94 -0.99 -6.20
CA ASP A 129 -29.26 -0.42 -5.89
C ASP A 129 -29.74 -0.76 -4.48
N GLY A 130 -28.86 -1.40 -3.67
CA GLY A 130 -29.14 -1.91 -2.33
C GLY A 130 -29.69 -3.34 -2.32
N LEU A 131 -29.94 -3.95 -3.47
CA LEU A 131 -30.35 -5.36 -3.63
C LEU A 131 -29.36 -6.13 -4.48
N ASP A 132 -29.12 -5.62 -5.67
CA ASP A 132 -28.15 -6.16 -6.60
C ASP A 132 -26.92 -5.26 -6.63
N TRP A 133 -25.78 -5.83 -6.97
CA TRP A 133 -24.54 -5.11 -7.09
C TRP A 133 -23.79 -5.57 -8.33
N GLY A 134 -22.85 -4.76 -8.77
CA GLY A 134 -22.05 -5.07 -9.94
C GLY A 134 -20.77 -4.26 -9.96
N GLU A 135 -20.00 -4.47 -11.00
CA GLU A 135 -18.73 -3.81 -11.22
C GLU A 135 -18.67 -3.18 -12.60
N LEU A 136 -17.95 -2.08 -12.69
CA LEU A 136 -17.65 -1.35 -13.92
C LEU A 136 -16.14 -1.26 -14.11
N LEU A 137 -15.70 -1.51 -15.33
CA LEU A 137 -14.39 -1.10 -15.80
C LEU A 137 -14.57 0.12 -16.71
N LEU A 138 -13.99 1.23 -16.31
CA LEU A 138 -14.09 2.51 -17.00
C LEU A 138 -12.76 2.95 -17.59
N LYS A 139 -12.82 3.55 -18.76
CA LYS A 139 -11.75 4.38 -19.29
C LYS A 139 -12.14 5.84 -19.09
N MET A 140 -11.22 6.62 -18.54
CA MET A 140 -11.40 8.05 -18.41
C MET A 140 -10.51 8.81 -19.39
N THR A 141 -10.99 9.97 -19.79
CA THR A 141 -10.27 10.93 -20.62
C THR A 141 -10.40 12.31 -20.01
N LEU A 142 -9.26 12.98 -19.79
CA LEU A 142 -9.26 14.38 -19.38
C LEU A 142 -9.45 15.25 -20.61
N ASN A 143 -10.48 16.09 -20.57
CA ASN A 143 -10.80 17.04 -21.62
C ASN A 143 -10.05 18.35 -21.44
N ASP A 144 -9.92 19.18 -22.48
CA ASP A 144 -9.23 20.46 -22.47
C ASP A 144 -9.81 21.46 -21.45
N ASN A 145 -11.11 21.35 -21.18
CA ASN A 145 -11.81 22.17 -20.17
C ASN A 145 -11.68 21.64 -18.73
N LYS A 146 -10.79 20.68 -18.51
CA LYS A 146 -10.57 20.01 -17.21
C LYS A 146 -11.79 19.25 -16.66
N THR A 147 -12.65 18.79 -17.53
CA THR A 147 -13.69 17.80 -17.17
C THR A 147 -13.22 16.41 -17.55
N LEU A 148 -13.82 15.39 -16.94
CA LEU A 148 -13.57 14.00 -17.28
C LEU A 148 -14.73 13.42 -18.11
N SER A 149 -14.38 12.69 -19.14
CA SER A 149 -15.31 11.81 -19.85
C SER A 149 -15.04 10.36 -19.44
N PHE A 150 -16.11 9.60 -19.22
CA PHE A 150 -16.05 8.20 -18.83
C PHE A 150 -16.67 7.32 -19.91
N GLU A 151 -15.89 6.34 -20.37
CA GLU A 151 -16.33 5.30 -21.32
C GLU A 151 -16.38 3.98 -20.57
N VAL A 152 -17.53 3.31 -20.62
CA VAL A 152 -17.69 1.96 -20.04
C VAL A 152 -17.09 0.95 -21.00
N LEU A 153 -16.07 0.24 -20.54
CA LEU A 153 -15.42 -0.82 -21.32
C LEU A 153 -16.06 -2.15 -21.07
N ASP A 154 -16.41 -2.41 -19.81
CA ASP A 154 -17.09 -3.63 -19.41
C ASP A 154 -17.89 -3.42 -18.13
N GLN A 155 -18.91 -4.23 -17.91
CA GLN A 155 -19.71 -4.21 -16.71
C GLN A 155 -20.33 -5.56 -16.42
N THR A 156 -20.38 -5.91 -15.15
CA THR A 156 -20.98 -7.17 -14.68
C THR A 156 -21.96 -6.89 -13.55
N LEU A 157 -23.16 -7.51 -13.63
CA LEU A 157 -24.16 -7.46 -12.58
C LEU A 157 -24.21 -8.80 -11.85
N TYR A 158 -24.08 -8.75 -10.54
CA TYR A 158 -24.25 -9.91 -9.66
C TYR A 158 -25.63 -9.85 -9.01
N VAL A 159 -26.51 -10.72 -9.47
CA VAL A 159 -27.89 -10.77 -8.98
C VAL A 159 -27.91 -11.57 -7.69
N SER A 160 -28.45 -10.97 -6.62
CA SER A 160 -28.65 -11.71 -5.37
C SER A 160 -29.67 -12.82 -5.60
N GLU A 161 -29.32 -14.06 -5.25
CA GLU A 161 -30.29 -15.15 -5.21
C GLU A 161 -31.36 -14.80 -4.17
N GLN A 162 -32.61 -14.66 -4.62
CA GLN A 162 -33.71 -14.58 -3.69
C GLN A 162 -33.84 -15.96 -3.05
N LYS A 163 -33.51 -16.06 -1.76
CA LYS A 163 -33.96 -17.24 -0.98
C LYS A 163 -35.49 -17.25 -1.02
N PRO A 164 -36.08 -18.39 -1.39
CA PRO A 164 -37.53 -18.56 -1.41
C PRO A 164 -38.17 -18.36 -0.04
#